data_730b5e8586daf593ba12e9f8bce7e382
#
_entry.id   730b5e8586daf593ba12e9f8bce7e382
#
_cell.length_a   1.000
_cell.length_b   1.000
_cell.length_c   1.000
_cell.angle_alpha   90.00
_cell.angle_beta   90.00
_cell.angle_gamma   90.00
#
_symmetry.space_group_name_H-M   'P 1'
#
loop_
_entity.id
_entity.type
_entity.pdbx_description
1 polymer ?
#
loop_
_entity_poly.entity_id
_entity_poly.type
_entity_poly.pdbx_seq_one_letter_code
_entity_poly.pdbx_strand_id
1 'polypeptide(L)' 'MKVVSVRITEQPKSLFDPMPRVFVTTEDGVEHFLYQYYPDEISFTESELIGLTLEECGQLYTKKDLNYLRT' A
#
# COMPACT_ATOMS: atom_id res chain seq x y z
N MET A 1 -2.50 -15.58 6.39
CA MET A 1 -2.66 -14.64 7.51
C MET A 1 -3.13 -13.28 7.01
N LYS A 2 -3.99 -12.66 7.77
CA LYS A 2 -4.56 -11.37 7.39
C LYS A 2 -3.79 -10.21 8.01
N VAL A 3 -3.85 -9.07 7.35
CA VAL A 3 -3.27 -7.82 7.84
C VAL A 3 -4.10 -7.29 9.00
N VAL A 4 -3.45 -6.97 10.11
CA VAL A 4 -4.12 -6.42 11.30
C VAL A 4 -3.76 -4.95 11.52
N SER A 5 -2.67 -4.47 10.93
CA SER A 5 -2.21 -3.09 11.10
C SER A 5 -1.50 -2.64 9.83
N VAL A 6 -1.59 -1.35 9.52
CA VAL A 6 -0.99 -0.77 8.31
C VAL A 6 -0.28 0.51 8.70
N ARG A 7 0.90 0.72 8.13
CA ARG A 7 1.65 1.97 8.28
C ARG A 7 2.04 2.47 6.89
N ILE A 8 1.58 3.66 6.56
CA ILE A 8 1.90 4.30 5.28
C ILE A 8 2.73 5.54 5.60
N THR A 9 3.91 5.65 4.98
CA THR A 9 4.78 6.79 5.22
C THR A 9 4.21 8.04 4.57
N GLU A 10 4.68 9.21 5.01
CA GLU A 10 4.18 10.48 4.52
C GLU A 10 4.44 10.64 3.02
N GLN A 11 3.52 11.37 2.36
CA GLN A 11 3.68 11.71 0.96
C GLN A 11 4.86 12.66 0.78
N PRO A 12 5.55 12.60 -0.38
CA PRO A 12 6.67 13.50 -0.62
C PRO A 12 6.20 14.94 -0.72
N LYS A 13 7.00 15.83 -0.13
CA LYS A 13 6.75 17.28 -0.16
C LYS A 13 7.59 17.97 -1.21
N SER A 14 8.58 17.28 -1.77
CA SER A 14 9.45 17.79 -2.81
C SER A 14 9.89 16.65 -3.71
N LEU A 15 10.56 16.97 -4.83
CA LEU A 15 11.06 15.98 -5.79
C LEU A 15 12.13 15.07 -5.16
N PHE A 16 12.75 15.49 -4.08
CA PHE A 16 13.83 14.74 -3.44
C PHE A 16 13.35 13.86 -2.29
N ASP A 17 12.09 13.99 -1.89
CA ASP A 17 11.55 13.16 -0.82
C ASP A 17 11.22 11.77 -1.35
N PRO A 18 11.40 10.72 -0.52
CA PRO A 18 11.04 9.36 -0.94
C PRO A 18 9.54 9.23 -1.15
N MET A 19 9.17 8.32 -2.04
CA MET A 19 7.76 8.01 -2.29
C MET A 19 7.13 7.36 -1.07
N PRO A 20 5.80 7.50 -0.88
CA PRO A 20 5.10 6.81 0.20
C PRO A 20 5.31 5.30 0.11
N ARG A 21 5.57 4.68 1.25
CA ARG A 21 5.77 3.23 1.35
C ARG A 21 4.70 2.63 2.22
N VAL A 22 4.23 1.45 1.82
CA VAL A 22 3.19 0.74 2.54
C VAL A 22 3.80 -0.44 3.29
N PHE A 23 3.63 -0.44 4.61
CA PHE A 23 4.03 -1.53 5.49
C PHE A 23 2.80 -2.09 6.16
N VAL A 24 2.72 -3.40 6.25
CA VAL A 24 1.60 -4.07 6.92
C VAL A 24 2.14 -5.04 7.98
N THR A 25 1.38 -5.19 9.05
CA THR A 25 1.66 -6.19 10.09
C THR A 25 0.58 -7.25 9.99
N THR A 26 0.99 -8.51 9.88
CA THR A 26 0.09 -9.64 9.83
C THR A 26 -0.21 -10.17 11.23
N GLU A 27 -1.13 -11.14 11.31
CA GLU A 27 -1.62 -11.69 12.58
C GLU A 27 -0.52 -12.28 13.46
N ASP A 28 0.59 -12.69 12.86
CA ASP A 28 1.76 -13.23 13.57
C ASP A 28 2.66 -12.15 14.17
N GLY A 29 2.32 -10.87 13.98
CA GLY A 29 3.10 -9.76 14.51
C GLY A 29 4.27 -9.33 13.65
N VAL A 30 4.42 -9.90 12.46
CA VAL A 30 5.53 -9.58 11.56
C VAL A 30 5.15 -8.43 10.64
N GLU A 31 6.02 -7.42 10.55
CA GLU A 31 5.81 -6.31 9.62
C GLU A 31 6.45 -6.66 8.27
N HIS A 32 5.72 -6.37 7.20
CA HIS A 32 6.16 -6.61 5.82
C HIS A 32 6.12 -5.31 5.03
N PHE A 33 7.17 -5.06 4.26
CA PHE A 33 7.13 -3.99 3.26
C PHE A 33 6.42 -4.55 2.03
N LEU A 34 5.34 -3.87 1.60
CA LEU A 34 4.60 -4.31 0.43
C LEU A 34 5.07 -3.63 -0.85
N TYR A 35 4.93 -2.32 -0.91
CA TYR A 35 5.23 -1.57 -2.12
C TYR A 35 5.28 -0.07 -1.80
N GLN A 36 5.78 0.68 -2.75
CA GLN A 36 5.66 2.14 -2.76
C GLN A 36 4.84 2.54 -3.97
N TYR A 37 4.27 3.73 -3.95
CA TYR A 37 3.38 4.16 -5.02
C TYR A 37 3.55 5.64 -5.32
N TYR A 38 3.07 6.04 -6.50
CA TYR A 38 3.03 7.45 -6.90
C TYR A 38 1.70 8.05 -6.45
N PRO A 39 1.70 9.04 -5.53
CA PRO A 39 0.44 9.61 -5.03
C PRO A 39 -0.41 10.26 -6.11
N ASP A 40 0.22 10.68 -7.22
CA ASP A 40 -0.49 11.32 -8.34
C ASP A 40 -1.28 10.31 -9.16
N GLU A 41 -0.93 9.05 -9.09
CA GLU A 41 -1.54 8.00 -9.90
C GLU A 41 -2.55 7.17 -9.12
N ILE A 42 -2.14 6.69 -7.96
CA ILE A 42 -2.98 5.84 -7.11
C ILE A 42 -2.81 6.26 -5.67
N SER A 43 -3.74 5.84 -4.83
CA SER A 43 -3.66 6.10 -3.40
C SER A 43 -4.14 4.87 -2.63
N PHE A 44 -3.67 4.75 -1.40
CA PHE A 44 -4.06 3.68 -0.50
C PHE A 44 -4.44 4.27 0.85
N THR A 45 -5.40 3.63 1.51
CA THR A 45 -5.75 3.95 2.89
C THR A 45 -5.51 2.73 3.75
N GLU A 46 -5.31 2.97 5.04
CA GLU A 46 -5.08 1.86 5.97
C GLU A 46 -6.25 0.90 6.00
N SER A 47 -7.47 1.43 5.97
CA SER A 47 -8.68 0.61 6.05
C SER A 47 -8.87 -0.32 4.85
N GLU A 48 -8.32 0.04 3.69
CA GLU A 48 -8.43 -0.82 2.51
C GLU A 48 -7.62 -2.10 2.65
N LEU A 49 -6.55 -2.06 3.41
CA LEU A 49 -5.60 -3.16 3.52
C LEU A 49 -5.87 -4.06 4.73
N ILE A 50 -6.46 -3.51 5.78
CA ILE A 50 -6.77 -4.28 6.97
C ILE A 50 -7.79 -5.38 6.64
N GLY A 51 -7.49 -6.60 7.06
CA GLY A 51 -8.35 -7.76 6.80
C GLY A 51 -8.02 -8.51 5.54
N LEU A 52 -7.09 -8.00 4.72
CA LEU A 52 -6.64 -8.69 3.50
C LEU A 52 -5.43 -9.58 3.82
N THR A 53 -5.21 -10.60 2.98
CA THR A 53 -3.96 -11.35 3.01
C THR A 53 -2.90 -10.56 2.23
N LEU A 54 -1.63 -10.96 2.37
CA LEU A 54 -0.55 -10.32 1.61
C LEU A 54 -0.78 -10.45 0.11
N GLU A 55 -1.28 -11.60 -0.34
CA GLU A 55 -1.62 -11.82 -1.74
C GLU A 55 -2.70 -10.85 -2.21
N GLU A 56 -3.75 -10.69 -1.42
CA GLU A 56 -4.83 -9.77 -1.74
C GLU A 56 -4.37 -8.31 -1.78
N CYS A 57 -3.42 -7.94 -0.92
CA CYS A 57 -2.82 -6.61 -0.94
C CYS A 57 -2.11 -6.36 -2.28
N GLY A 58 -1.38 -7.35 -2.78
CA GLY A 58 -0.74 -7.27 -4.09
C GLY A 58 -1.73 -7.14 -5.22
N GLN A 59 -2.83 -7.89 -5.15
CA GLN A 59 -3.89 -7.82 -6.15
C GLN A 59 -4.55 -6.44 -6.15
N LEU A 60 -4.73 -5.83 -4.99
CA LEU A 60 -5.29 -4.49 -4.89
C LEU A 60 -4.41 -3.47 -5.60
N TYR A 61 -3.09 -3.56 -5.42
CA TYR A 61 -2.15 -2.68 -6.12
C TYR A 61 -2.30 -2.83 -7.63
N THR A 62 -2.30 -4.05 -8.13
CA THR A 62 -2.45 -4.34 -9.56
C THR A 62 -3.76 -3.78 -10.10
N LYS A 63 -4.85 -3.97 -9.37
CA LYS A 63 -6.16 -3.48 -9.76
C LYS A 63 -6.20 -1.97 -9.89
N LYS A 64 -5.61 -1.25 -8.92
CA LYS A 64 -5.56 0.21 -8.96
C LYS A 64 -4.70 0.70 -10.12
N ASP A 65 -3.57 0.06 -10.35
CA ASP A 65 -2.67 0.42 -11.43
C ASP A 65 -3.33 0.24 -12.80
N LEU A 66 -4.02 -0.88 -12.99
CA LEU A 66 -4.74 -1.15 -14.24
C LEU A 66 -5.87 -0.15 -14.46
N ASN A 67 -6.59 0.23 -13.41
CA ASN A 67 -7.65 1.22 -13.52
C ASN A 67 -7.09 2.59 -13.92
N TYR A 68 -5.93 2.96 -13.37
CA TYR A 68 -5.26 4.20 -13.75
C TYR A 68 -4.88 4.20 -15.24
N LEU A 69 -4.33 3.09 -15.71
CA LEU A 69 -3.88 2.99 -17.10
C LEU A 69 -5.03 2.98 -18.11
N ARG A 70 -6.24 2.64 -17.67
CA ARG A 70 -7.42 2.61 -18.54
C ARG A 70 -8.14 3.94 -18.66
N THR A 71 -7.87 4.85 -17.76
CA THR A 71 -8.46 6.21 -17.81
C THR A 71 -7.50 7.22 -18.45
#